data_82116cfd686526cd186996c18122744d
#
_entry.id   82116cfd686526cd186996c18122744d
#
_cell.length_a   1.000
_cell.length_b   1.000
_cell.length_c   1.000
_cell.angle_alpha   90.00
_cell.angle_beta   90.00
_cell.angle_gamma   90.00
#
_symmetry.space_group_name_H-M   'P 1'
#
loop_
_entity.id
_entity.type
_entity.pdbx_description
1 polymer ?
#
loop_
_entity_poly.entity_id
_entity_poly.type
_entity_poly.pdbx_seq_one_letter_code
_entity_poly.pdbx_strand_id
1 'polypeptide(L)'
;MKPLRVRAAVCVLALGLLTACGGSGQDVVDSSNVPRLRAHAADAVNGRPRTVLPQGPRSVFTTYRTTGDDGTKVLHTKWHGRASGYTGDVWAWVPPQYAQPQYARSGFPVLIALPGAWGYPANYWADAPFALEERLAEWSKQGKTLPFILVMPVLNPRKAYYDGSDIPGQPKMGSWLTKDVPDFVRANFRTYGSRDGWAYMGSSSGGFAALKAVLKEPQRFKAAIVNGPDTAPDSPLWKGHPAEELANDPRHLARQLVARGGPQVYLAFELGSKEDAVPDVKRFISGYTNGARGPIHSTLFEIPDGVHSGHTYIKRMADSLHWISEQMQGPVAAPSV
;
A
#
# COMPACT_ATOMS: atom_id res chain seq x y z
N MET A 1 23.72 6.20 -33.00
CA MET A 1 22.95 5.01 -32.62
C MET A 1 23.54 4.45 -31.35
N LYS A 2 22.90 4.68 -30.20
CA LYS A 2 23.31 4.11 -28.90
C LYS A 2 22.51 2.82 -28.67
N PRO A 3 23.13 1.73 -28.20
CA PRO A 3 22.41 0.47 -28.01
C PRO A 3 21.41 0.59 -26.87
N LEU A 4 20.19 0.16 -27.16
CA LEU A 4 19.09 0.00 -26.22
C LEU A 4 19.49 -1.10 -25.23
N ARG A 5 19.79 -0.73 -24.00
CA ARG A 5 20.02 -1.70 -22.93
C ARG A 5 18.65 -2.19 -22.41
N VAL A 6 18.16 -3.25 -22.99
CA VAL A 6 17.07 -4.06 -22.41
C VAL A 6 17.65 -4.70 -21.14
N ARG A 7 17.31 -4.16 -19.98
CA ARG A 7 17.56 -4.82 -18.71
C ARG A 7 16.46 -5.85 -18.49
N ALA A 8 16.72 -7.09 -18.91
CA ALA A 8 15.90 -8.21 -18.50
C ALA A 8 16.13 -8.44 -17.00
N ALA A 9 15.13 -8.16 -16.19
CA ALA A 9 15.10 -8.61 -14.82
C ALA A 9 14.94 -10.14 -14.85
N VAL A 10 16.04 -10.85 -14.69
CA VAL A 10 16.02 -12.32 -14.55
C VAL A 10 15.51 -12.59 -13.14
N CYS A 11 14.22 -12.88 -13.03
CA CYS A 11 13.69 -13.54 -11.85
C CYS A 11 14.24 -14.99 -11.83
N VAL A 12 15.33 -15.21 -11.09
CA VAL A 12 15.81 -16.55 -10.79
C VAL A 12 14.78 -17.20 -9.87
N LEU A 13 13.93 -18.03 -10.46
CA LEU A 13 13.16 -19.02 -9.73
C LEU A 13 14.14 -20.11 -9.26
N ALA A 14 14.70 -19.94 -8.08
CA ALA A 14 15.40 -21.02 -7.40
C ALA A 14 14.34 -22.01 -6.90
N LEU A 15 14.07 -23.07 -7.69
CA LEU A 15 13.47 -24.29 -7.18
C LEU A 15 14.50 -24.98 -6.28
N GLY A 16 14.51 -24.59 -5.00
CA GLY A 16 15.23 -25.33 -3.97
C GLY A 16 14.44 -26.56 -3.57
N LEU A 17 15.04 -27.72 -3.80
CA LEU A 17 14.59 -29.01 -3.23
C LEU A 17 14.50 -28.87 -1.70
N LEU A 18 13.30 -28.95 -1.18
CA LEU A 18 13.00 -29.01 0.25
C LEU A 18 13.43 -30.36 0.80
N THR A 19 14.57 -30.40 1.45
CA THR A 19 14.80 -31.38 2.51
C THR A 19 14.10 -30.90 3.76
N ALA A 20 13.06 -31.63 4.16
CA ALA A 20 12.28 -31.40 5.34
C ALA A 20 13.16 -31.58 6.59
N CYS A 21 13.44 -30.48 7.31
CA CYS A 21 13.66 -30.49 8.76
C CYS A 21 12.75 -29.42 9.35
N GLY A 22 11.83 -29.87 10.19
CA GLY A 22 10.80 -29.05 10.79
C GLY A 22 11.34 -27.88 11.60
N GLY A 23 10.80 -26.72 11.31
CA GLY A 23 10.95 -25.47 12.02
C GLY A 23 10.19 -24.42 11.25
N SER A 24 8.93 -24.15 11.62
CA SER A 24 8.17 -23.01 11.13
C SER A 24 8.81 -21.73 11.67
N GLY A 25 9.93 -21.32 11.08
CA GLY A 25 10.54 -20.04 11.36
C GLY A 25 9.68 -18.94 10.74
N GLN A 26 8.71 -18.43 11.47
CA GLN A 26 8.17 -17.12 11.17
C GLN A 26 9.32 -16.13 11.25
N ASP A 27 9.53 -15.31 10.21
CA ASP A 27 10.50 -14.21 10.26
C ASP A 27 10.22 -13.40 11.52
N VAL A 28 11.17 -13.40 12.45
CA VAL A 28 11.07 -12.60 13.69
C VAL A 28 11.19 -11.14 13.26
N VAL A 29 10.04 -10.47 13.22
CA VAL A 29 9.99 -9.02 13.01
C VAL A 29 10.13 -8.37 14.37
N ASP A 30 11.29 -7.80 14.63
CA ASP A 30 11.52 -7.06 15.85
C ASP A 30 10.84 -5.69 15.78
N SER A 31 9.72 -5.57 16.47
CA SER A 31 9.03 -4.30 16.66
C SER A 31 9.29 -3.67 18.04
N SER A 32 10.20 -4.22 18.83
CA SER A 32 10.43 -3.78 20.22
C SER A 32 10.83 -2.30 20.29
N ASN A 33 11.59 -1.82 19.31
CA ASN A 33 12.06 -0.43 19.23
C ASN A 33 11.05 0.55 18.65
N VAL A 34 9.89 0.09 18.12
CA VAL A 34 8.85 0.96 17.60
C VAL A 34 8.07 1.56 18.76
N PRO A 35 8.06 2.90 18.92
CA PRO A 35 7.37 3.56 20.02
C PRO A 35 5.85 3.48 19.87
N ARG A 36 5.13 3.84 20.92
CA ARG A 36 3.68 4.07 20.79
C ARG A 36 3.43 5.36 20.03
N LEU A 37 2.36 5.38 19.24
CA LEU A 37 1.87 6.59 18.59
C LEU A 37 1.57 7.65 19.65
N ARG A 38 1.98 8.87 19.36
CA ARG A 38 1.59 10.02 20.17
C ARG A 38 0.09 10.26 19.98
N ALA A 39 -0.61 10.60 21.07
CA ALA A 39 -2.00 11.05 20.94
C ALA A 39 -2.05 12.23 19.96
N HIS A 40 -2.77 12.08 18.86
CA HIS A 40 -2.83 13.13 17.86
C HIS A 40 -3.57 14.33 18.41
N ALA A 41 -2.86 15.46 18.52
CA ALA A 41 -3.47 16.77 18.71
C ALA A 41 -4.34 17.21 17.52
N ALA A 42 -4.42 16.42 16.44
CA ALA A 42 -5.23 16.68 15.27
C ALA A 42 -6.75 16.72 15.54
N ASP A 43 -7.19 16.16 16.66
CA ASP A 43 -8.59 16.21 17.07
C ASP A 43 -9.05 17.63 17.50
N ALA A 44 -8.11 18.55 17.74
CA ALA A 44 -8.42 19.87 18.26
C ALA A 44 -8.57 20.98 17.20
N VAL A 45 -8.01 20.80 15.99
CA VAL A 45 -7.89 21.93 15.03
C VAL A 45 -8.92 21.87 13.89
N ASN A 46 -9.46 20.72 13.51
CA ASN A 46 -10.33 20.59 12.31
C ASN A 46 -11.67 19.88 12.54
N GLY A 47 -12.15 19.75 13.76
CA GLY A 47 -13.38 19.03 14.04
C GLY A 47 -13.23 17.50 13.89
N ARG A 48 -14.23 16.76 14.38
CA ARG A 48 -14.24 15.28 14.25
C ARG A 48 -14.18 14.88 12.78
N PRO A 49 -13.28 13.95 12.39
CA PRO A 49 -13.17 13.51 11.01
C PRO A 49 -14.51 12.91 10.55
N ARG A 50 -14.93 13.27 9.34
CA ARG A 50 -16.20 12.79 8.80
C ARG A 50 -16.12 11.30 8.50
N THR A 51 -16.79 10.49 9.31
CA THR A 51 -17.01 9.07 9.03
C THR A 51 -17.93 8.92 7.83
N VAL A 52 -17.55 8.06 6.91
CA VAL A 52 -18.38 7.59 5.80
C VAL A 52 -18.86 6.18 6.14
N LEU A 53 -20.17 6.04 6.32
CA LEU A 53 -20.79 4.74 6.52
C LEU A 53 -20.87 4.00 5.18
N PRO A 54 -20.88 2.64 5.19
CA PRO A 54 -21.01 1.87 3.96
C PRO A 54 -22.21 2.29 3.12
N GLN A 55 -21.97 2.63 1.85
CA GLN A 55 -22.97 3.10 0.90
C GLN A 55 -22.96 2.21 -0.34
N GLY A 56 -24.11 1.67 -0.69
CA GLY A 56 -24.28 0.92 -1.92
C GLY A 56 -24.49 -0.56 -1.69
N PRO A 57 -24.61 -1.36 -2.74
CA PRO A 57 -24.74 -2.79 -2.55
C PRO A 57 -23.46 -3.34 -1.91
N ARG A 58 -23.62 -3.99 -0.76
CA ARG A 58 -22.50 -4.67 -0.09
C ARG A 58 -22.12 -5.90 -0.89
N SER A 59 -20.82 -6.16 -0.96
CA SER A 59 -20.31 -7.40 -1.54
C SER A 59 -20.74 -8.61 -0.72
N VAL A 60 -20.94 -9.73 -1.42
CA VAL A 60 -20.99 -11.05 -0.78
C VAL A 60 -19.57 -11.53 -0.60
N PHE A 61 -19.18 -11.82 0.62
CA PHE A 61 -17.84 -12.26 0.95
C PHE A 61 -17.81 -13.76 1.26
N THR A 62 -16.75 -14.42 0.83
CA THR A 62 -16.33 -15.73 1.34
C THR A 62 -15.16 -15.54 2.31
N THR A 63 -15.05 -16.42 3.30
CA THR A 63 -13.85 -16.45 4.15
C THR A 63 -12.71 -17.09 3.38
N TYR A 64 -11.64 -16.33 3.14
CA TYR A 64 -10.42 -16.83 2.51
C TYR A 64 -9.56 -17.59 3.51
N ARG A 65 -9.28 -16.99 4.67
CA ARG A 65 -8.65 -17.62 5.82
C ARG A 65 -9.08 -16.97 7.13
N THR A 66 -8.90 -17.67 8.23
CA THR A 66 -9.03 -17.11 9.58
C THR A 66 -7.62 -16.76 10.05
N THR A 67 -7.45 -15.56 10.60
CA THR A 67 -6.19 -15.13 11.19
C THR A 67 -6.00 -15.77 12.57
N GLY A 68 -4.75 -15.88 13.00
CA GLY A 68 -4.31 -16.51 14.22
C GLY A 68 -5.19 -16.41 15.48
N ASP A 69 -4.63 -15.88 16.57
CA ASP A 69 -5.26 -15.97 17.91
C ASP A 69 -6.51 -15.10 18.10
N ASP A 70 -6.70 -14.04 17.30
CA ASP A 70 -7.84 -13.13 17.42
C ASP A 70 -9.09 -13.59 16.65
N GLY A 71 -8.95 -14.62 15.80
CA GLY A 71 -10.04 -15.22 15.04
C GLY A 71 -10.66 -14.29 13.99
N THR A 72 -10.03 -13.17 13.66
CA THR A 72 -10.51 -12.32 12.56
C THR A 72 -10.37 -13.02 11.22
N LYS A 73 -11.01 -12.50 10.19
CA LYS A 73 -11.10 -13.19 8.89
C LYS A 73 -10.57 -12.32 7.78
N VAL A 74 -9.72 -12.90 6.95
CA VAL A 74 -9.48 -12.38 5.62
C VAL A 74 -10.64 -12.82 4.74
N LEU A 75 -11.33 -11.84 4.19
CA LEU A 75 -12.51 -12.01 3.35
C LEU A 75 -12.09 -11.90 1.89
N HIS A 76 -12.79 -12.60 1.01
CA HIS A 76 -12.57 -12.54 -0.44
C HIS A 76 -13.86 -12.29 -1.18
N THR A 77 -13.79 -11.51 -2.25
CA THR A 77 -14.88 -11.31 -3.20
C THR A 77 -14.36 -10.93 -4.57
N LYS A 78 -15.23 -10.95 -5.57
CA LYS A 78 -15.01 -10.30 -6.87
C LYS A 78 -15.75 -8.97 -6.90
N TRP A 79 -15.08 -7.93 -7.37
CA TRP A 79 -15.66 -6.61 -7.53
C TRP A 79 -15.65 -6.18 -8.99
N HIS A 80 -16.79 -5.69 -9.47
CA HIS A 80 -16.88 -5.07 -10.78
C HIS A 80 -16.68 -3.56 -10.66
N GLY A 81 -15.58 -3.06 -11.19
CA GLY A 81 -15.23 -1.64 -11.19
C GLY A 81 -15.94 -0.88 -12.29
N ARG A 82 -16.71 0.15 -11.92
CA ARG A 82 -17.45 0.97 -12.90
C ARG A 82 -16.55 1.88 -13.71
N ALA A 83 -15.45 2.38 -13.12
CA ALA A 83 -14.55 3.30 -13.77
C ALA A 83 -13.60 2.58 -14.74
N SER A 84 -13.14 1.40 -14.38
CA SER A 84 -12.24 0.60 -15.22
C SER A 84 -12.97 -0.32 -16.19
N GLY A 85 -14.19 -0.75 -15.86
CA GLY A 85 -14.88 -1.86 -16.52
C GLY A 85 -14.30 -3.23 -16.18
N TYR A 86 -13.30 -3.30 -15.29
CA TYR A 86 -12.63 -4.53 -14.91
C TYR A 86 -13.35 -5.21 -13.73
N THR A 87 -13.38 -6.54 -13.76
CA THR A 87 -13.83 -7.35 -12.63
C THR A 87 -12.64 -8.12 -12.07
N GLY A 88 -12.25 -7.79 -10.84
CA GLY A 88 -11.06 -8.35 -10.20
C GLY A 88 -11.36 -8.95 -8.83
N ASP A 89 -10.43 -9.79 -8.38
CA ASP A 89 -10.45 -10.34 -7.04
C ASP A 89 -9.94 -9.29 -6.04
N VAL A 90 -10.61 -9.21 -4.89
CA VAL A 90 -10.27 -8.33 -3.78
C VAL A 90 -10.36 -9.11 -2.49
N TRP A 91 -9.28 -9.10 -1.72
CA TRP A 91 -9.26 -9.56 -0.34
C TRP A 91 -9.36 -8.35 0.59
N ALA A 92 -9.98 -8.54 1.73
CA ALA A 92 -10.13 -7.49 2.75
C ALA A 92 -10.07 -8.09 4.15
N TRP A 93 -9.47 -7.33 5.04
CA TRP A 93 -9.43 -7.64 6.46
C TRP A 93 -9.74 -6.38 7.27
N VAL A 94 -10.45 -6.54 8.37
CA VAL A 94 -10.73 -5.46 9.32
C VAL A 94 -10.06 -5.76 10.66
N PRO A 95 -9.45 -4.75 11.31
CA PRO A 95 -8.76 -4.94 12.56
C PRO A 95 -9.75 -5.27 13.70
N PRO A 96 -9.31 -5.96 14.77
CA PRO A 96 -10.17 -6.32 15.91
C PRO A 96 -10.92 -5.14 16.50
N GLN A 97 -10.33 -3.94 16.49
CA GLN A 97 -10.95 -2.70 16.98
C GLN A 97 -12.22 -2.32 16.20
N TYR A 98 -12.36 -2.78 14.94
CA TYR A 98 -13.49 -2.45 14.09
C TYR A 98 -14.83 -2.93 14.66
N ALA A 99 -14.83 -4.04 15.40
CA ALA A 99 -16.02 -4.62 16.05
C ALA A 99 -16.27 -4.08 17.47
N GLN A 100 -15.35 -3.29 18.03
CA GLN A 100 -15.47 -2.82 19.41
C GLN A 100 -16.53 -1.73 19.53
N PRO A 101 -17.41 -1.78 20.56
CA PRO A 101 -18.55 -0.86 20.72
C PRO A 101 -18.16 0.63 20.73
N GLN A 102 -17.02 0.98 21.37
CA GLN A 102 -16.54 2.36 21.42
C GLN A 102 -16.21 2.93 20.05
N TYR A 103 -15.95 2.11 19.03
CA TYR A 103 -15.66 2.54 17.67
C TYR A 103 -16.83 2.30 16.70
N ALA A 104 -18.01 1.93 17.19
CA ALA A 104 -19.16 1.58 16.33
C ALA A 104 -19.56 2.71 15.34
N ARG A 105 -19.30 3.96 15.71
CA ARG A 105 -19.60 5.14 14.87
C ARG A 105 -18.38 5.78 14.23
N SER A 106 -17.20 5.19 14.41
CA SER A 106 -15.96 5.73 13.84
C SER A 106 -15.70 5.18 12.44
N GLY A 107 -15.09 6.01 11.59
CA GLY A 107 -14.36 5.55 10.43
C GLY A 107 -13.05 4.90 10.84
N PHE A 108 -12.46 4.15 9.94
CA PHE A 108 -11.15 3.53 10.10
C PHE A 108 -10.24 3.91 8.92
N PRO A 109 -8.94 4.06 9.15
CA PRO A 109 -8.00 4.26 8.06
C PRO A 109 -7.90 3.01 7.19
N VAL A 110 -7.62 3.23 5.92
CA VAL A 110 -7.52 2.19 4.88
C VAL A 110 -6.09 2.12 4.39
N LEU A 111 -5.57 0.91 4.31
CA LEU A 111 -4.30 0.58 3.67
C LEU A 111 -4.58 -0.35 2.47
N ILE A 112 -4.39 0.16 1.25
CA ILE A 112 -4.51 -0.64 0.03
C ILE A 112 -3.13 -1.26 -0.23
N ALA A 113 -3.02 -2.59 -0.07
CA ALA A 113 -1.77 -3.32 -0.18
C ALA A 113 -1.66 -4.01 -1.55
N LEU A 114 -0.65 -3.62 -2.32
CA LEU A 114 -0.41 -4.09 -3.68
C LEU A 114 0.75 -5.09 -3.70
N PRO A 115 0.57 -6.27 -4.33
CA PRO A 115 1.62 -7.27 -4.43
C PRO A 115 2.68 -6.87 -5.45
N GLY A 116 3.84 -7.50 -5.37
CA GLY A 116 4.88 -7.40 -6.39
C GLY A 116 4.67 -8.33 -7.58
N ALA A 117 5.64 -8.39 -8.45
CA ALA A 117 5.62 -9.15 -9.69
C ALA A 117 4.37 -8.82 -10.53
N TRP A 118 3.72 -9.83 -11.10
CA TRP A 118 2.48 -9.59 -11.86
C TRP A 118 1.27 -9.27 -10.97
N GLY A 119 1.30 -9.62 -9.66
CA GLY A 119 0.15 -9.42 -8.77
C GLY A 119 -1.14 -10.01 -9.31
N TYR A 120 -1.05 -11.20 -9.93
CA TYR A 120 -2.14 -11.95 -10.56
C TYR A 120 -1.82 -13.45 -10.54
N PRO A 121 -2.78 -14.34 -10.29
CA PRO A 121 -4.21 -14.08 -10.02
C PRO A 121 -4.50 -13.76 -8.54
N ALA A 122 -3.50 -13.72 -7.68
CA ALA A 122 -3.65 -13.54 -6.24
C ALA A 122 -2.86 -12.33 -5.74
N ASN A 123 -3.16 -11.93 -4.51
CA ASN A 123 -2.40 -10.95 -3.76
C ASN A 123 -1.77 -11.67 -2.56
N TYR A 124 -0.46 -11.82 -2.56
CA TYR A 124 0.25 -12.58 -1.54
C TYR A 124 0.23 -11.93 -0.14
N TRP A 125 -0.13 -10.66 -0.03
CA TRP A 125 -0.33 -10.03 1.28
C TRP A 125 -1.51 -10.62 2.04
N ALA A 126 -2.47 -11.24 1.34
CA ALA A 126 -3.57 -11.98 1.94
C ALA A 126 -3.18 -13.37 2.46
N ASP A 127 -1.97 -13.83 2.14
CA ASP A 127 -1.51 -15.17 2.45
C ASP A 127 -0.81 -15.27 3.82
N ALA A 128 -0.94 -16.41 4.46
CA ALA A 128 -0.40 -16.67 5.79
C ALA A 128 1.12 -16.47 5.97
N PRO A 129 2.01 -16.72 4.96
CA PRO A 129 3.45 -16.61 5.18
C PRO A 129 3.93 -15.23 5.67
N PHE A 130 3.26 -14.16 5.27
CA PHE A 130 3.62 -12.82 5.72
C PHE A 130 2.94 -12.44 7.04
N ALA A 131 1.82 -13.07 7.37
CA ALA A 131 1.03 -12.80 8.58
C ALA A 131 0.80 -11.30 8.81
N LEU A 132 0.54 -10.54 7.73
CA LEU A 132 0.44 -9.08 7.80
C LEU A 132 -0.72 -8.63 8.68
N GLU A 133 -1.86 -9.34 8.60
CA GLU A 133 -3.06 -9.04 9.35
C GLU A 133 -2.85 -9.27 10.85
N GLU A 134 -2.23 -10.39 11.21
CA GLU A 134 -1.89 -10.75 12.59
C GLU A 134 -0.92 -9.73 13.19
N ARG A 135 0.09 -9.33 12.42
CA ARG A 135 1.06 -8.32 12.83
C ARG A 135 0.41 -6.95 13.01
N LEU A 136 -0.45 -6.53 12.09
CA LEU A 136 -1.23 -5.30 12.19
C LEU A 136 -2.15 -5.31 13.41
N ALA A 137 -2.83 -6.44 13.68
CA ALA A 137 -3.66 -6.59 14.87
C ALA A 137 -2.84 -6.38 16.14
N GLU A 138 -1.67 -7.03 16.24
CA GLU A 138 -0.80 -6.91 17.40
C GLU A 138 -0.19 -5.50 17.54
N TRP A 139 0.36 -4.94 16.48
CA TRP A 139 0.97 -3.60 16.53
C TRP A 139 -0.05 -2.51 16.85
N SER A 140 -1.27 -2.62 16.31
CA SER A 140 -2.34 -1.66 16.62
C SER A 140 -2.86 -1.81 18.05
N LYS A 141 -2.92 -3.03 18.59
CA LYS A 141 -3.24 -3.31 20.00
C LYS A 141 -2.19 -2.71 20.94
N GLN A 142 -0.92 -2.77 20.54
CA GLN A 142 0.19 -2.15 21.28
C GLN A 142 0.22 -0.62 21.13
N GLY A 143 -0.60 -0.04 20.26
CA GLY A 143 -0.61 1.39 19.94
C GLY A 143 0.59 1.85 19.12
N LYS A 144 1.27 0.94 18.43
CA LYS A 144 2.42 1.24 17.55
C LYS A 144 2.01 1.68 16.17
N THR A 145 0.87 1.21 15.68
CA THR A 145 0.29 1.58 14.39
C THR A 145 -1.19 1.93 14.54
N LEU A 146 -1.76 2.58 13.55
CA LEU A 146 -3.21 2.69 13.45
C LEU A 146 -3.84 1.33 13.12
N PRO A 147 -5.09 1.09 13.54
CA PRO A 147 -5.83 -0.11 13.18
C PRO A 147 -6.42 0.05 11.76
N PHE A 148 -5.62 -0.24 10.75
CA PHE A 148 -6.00 -0.13 9.35
C PHE A 148 -7.01 -1.19 8.92
N ILE A 149 -7.96 -0.82 8.08
CA ILE A 149 -8.64 -1.76 7.19
C ILE A 149 -7.64 -2.10 6.09
N LEU A 150 -7.29 -3.38 5.95
CA LEU A 150 -6.39 -3.85 4.90
C LEU A 150 -7.19 -4.30 3.69
N VAL A 151 -6.84 -3.79 2.51
CA VAL A 151 -7.50 -4.13 1.25
C VAL A 151 -6.45 -4.55 0.23
N MET A 152 -6.59 -5.72 -0.31
CA MET A 152 -5.58 -6.40 -1.12
C MET A 152 -6.18 -6.80 -2.48
N PRO A 153 -6.28 -5.85 -3.43
CA PRO A 153 -6.78 -6.18 -4.77
C PRO A 153 -5.72 -6.89 -5.61
N VAL A 154 -6.15 -7.58 -6.67
CA VAL A 154 -5.24 -7.95 -7.75
C VAL A 154 -4.67 -6.69 -8.39
N LEU A 155 -3.36 -6.71 -8.71
CA LEU A 155 -2.65 -5.57 -9.30
C LEU A 155 -2.88 -5.47 -10.82
N ASN A 156 -2.88 -6.62 -11.50
CA ASN A 156 -2.94 -6.71 -12.95
C ASN A 156 -4.03 -7.70 -13.41
N PRO A 157 -4.53 -7.57 -14.63
CA PRO A 157 -5.61 -8.43 -15.14
C PRO A 157 -5.09 -9.80 -15.64
N ARG A 158 -3.79 -9.97 -15.78
CA ARG A 158 -3.09 -11.18 -16.22
C ARG A 158 -1.60 -11.11 -15.84
N LYS A 159 -0.83 -12.15 -16.15
CA LYS A 159 0.63 -12.20 -15.94
C LYS A 159 1.38 -11.28 -16.91
N ALA A 160 1.25 -9.96 -16.70
CA ALA A 160 1.97 -8.90 -17.39
C ALA A 160 2.00 -7.65 -16.53
N TYR A 161 2.93 -6.72 -16.82
CA TYR A 161 3.05 -5.45 -16.11
C TYR A 161 2.20 -4.39 -16.81
N TYR A 162 1.33 -3.74 -16.04
CA TYR A 162 0.47 -2.63 -16.48
C TYR A 162 0.80 -1.34 -15.73
N ASP A 163 1.85 -1.32 -14.92
CA ASP A 163 2.28 -0.19 -14.10
C ASP A 163 1.15 0.42 -13.25
N GLY A 164 0.13 -0.39 -12.89
CA GLY A 164 -1.07 0.14 -12.24
C GLY A 164 -1.65 1.35 -12.98
N SER A 165 -1.68 1.33 -14.32
CA SER A 165 -1.97 2.49 -15.18
C SER A 165 -3.10 2.21 -16.17
N ASP A 166 -3.71 3.28 -16.66
CA ASP A 166 -4.63 3.25 -17.78
C ASP A 166 -3.82 3.43 -19.07
N ILE A 167 -3.16 2.37 -19.53
CA ILE A 167 -2.39 2.36 -20.78
C ILE A 167 -3.36 2.29 -21.95
N PRO A 168 -3.23 3.13 -23.01
CA PRO A 168 -4.14 3.11 -24.15
C PRO A 168 -4.25 1.72 -24.78
N GLY A 169 -5.48 1.29 -25.08
CA GLY A 169 -5.76 -0.03 -25.64
C GLY A 169 -5.65 -1.20 -24.66
N GLN A 170 -5.36 -0.95 -23.38
CA GLN A 170 -5.24 -1.97 -22.33
C GLN A 170 -6.36 -1.82 -21.28
N PRO A 171 -6.61 -2.85 -20.44
CA PRO A 171 -7.46 -2.71 -19.26
C PRO A 171 -7.01 -1.56 -18.36
N LYS A 172 -7.97 -0.77 -17.86
CA LYS A 172 -7.72 0.46 -17.11
C LYS A 172 -7.33 0.18 -15.66
N MET A 173 -6.12 -0.34 -15.44
CA MET A 173 -5.67 -0.75 -14.11
C MET A 173 -5.39 0.43 -13.17
N GLY A 174 -5.07 1.62 -13.69
CA GLY A 174 -5.01 2.83 -12.89
C GLY A 174 -6.37 3.22 -12.30
N SER A 175 -7.42 3.22 -13.12
CA SER A 175 -8.80 3.43 -12.66
C SER A 175 -9.28 2.34 -11.71
N TRP A 176 -8.92 1.07 -11.96
CA TRP A 176 -9.19 -0.03 -11.03
C TRP A 176 -8.63 0.26 -9.63
N LEU A 177 -7.35 0.57 -9.55
CA LEU A 177 -6.67 0.76 -8.27
C LEU A 177 -7.12 2.04 -7.57
N THR A 178 -7.24 3.17 -8.29
CA THR A 178 -7.44 4.47 -7.64
C THR A 178 -8.89 4.95 -7.56
N LYS A 179 -9.82 4.30 -8.27
CA LYS A 179 -11.26 4.62 -8.22
C LYS A 179 -12.08 3.45 -7.74
N ASP A 180 -12.03 2.31 -8.43
CA ASP A 180 -12.94 1.20 -8.17
C ASP A 180 -12.64 0.49 -6.84
N VAL A 181 -11.36 0.29 -6.49
CA VAL A 181 -10.98 -0.29 -5.19
C VAL A 181 -11.38 0.63 -4.03
N PRO A 182 -11.13 1.96 -4.03
CA PRO A 182 -11.70 2.84 -3.03
C PRO A 182 -13.23 2.85 -2.95
N ASP A 183 -13.92 2.72 -4.09
CA ASP A 183 -15.38 2.64 -4.12
C ASP A 183 -15.88 1.32 -3.51
N PHE A 184 -15.19 0.20 -3.79
CA PHE A 184 -15.43 -1.07 -3.09
C PHE A 184 -15.31 -0.90 -1.58
N VAL A 185 -14.25 -0.23 -1.11
CA VAL A 185 -14.04 -0.04 0.34
C VAL A 185 -15.17 0.78 0.95
N ARG A 186 -15.56 1.89 0.31
CA ARG A 186 -16.67 2.75 0.78
C ARG A 186 -18.03 2.05 0.75
N ALA A 187 -18.23 1.12 -0.18
CA ALA A 187 -19.45 0.34 -0.26
C ALA A 187 -19.60 -0.65 0.91
N ASN A 188 -18.48 -1.13 1.46
CA ASN A 188 -18.45 -2.25 2.39
C ASN A 188 -18.08 -1.88 3.82
N PHE A 189 -17.23 -0.86 4.03
CA PHE A 189 -16.61 -0.58 5.34
C PHE A 189 -16.80 0.87 5.78
N ARG A 190 -16.76 1.11 7.10
CA ARG A 190 -16.73 2.44 7.69
C ARG A 190 -15.34 3.06 7.50
N THR A 191 -15.29 4.16 6.78
CA THR A 191 -14.04 4.82 6.40
C THR A 191 -14.09 6.31 6.70
N TYR A 192 -13.06 7.04 6.33
CA TYR A 192 -13.05 8.50 6.34
C TYR A 192 -13.28 9.08 4.95
N GLY A 193 -14.01 10.19 4.88
CA GLY A 193 -14.17 10.98 3.65
C GLY A 193 -12.91 11.75 3.27
N SER A 194 -12.08 12.09 4.25
CA SER A 194 -10.80 12.80 4.06
C SER A 194 -9.72 11.85 3.54
N ARG A 195 -8.79 12.41 2.76
CA ARG A 195 -7.56 11.74 2.34
C ARG A 195 -6.70 11.25 3.51
N ASP A 196 -6.87 11.85 4.69
CA ASP A 196 -6.11 11.53 5.89
C ASP A 196 -6.36 10.10 6.40
N GLY A 197 -7.43 9.47 5.94
CA GLY A 197 -7.75 8.08 6.21
C GLY A 197 -7.31 7.10 5.10
N TRP A 198 -6.51 7.50 4.09
CA TRP A 198 -6.23 6.65 2.94
C TRP A 198 -4.74 6.58 2.62
N ALA A 199 -4.21 5.36 2.60
CA ALA A 199 -2.83 5.07 2.24
C ALA A 199 -2.73 3.86 1.31
N TYR A 200 -1.60 3.78 0.64
CA TYR A 200 -1.15 2.61 -0.11
C TYR A 200 0.03 1.92 0.57
N MET A 201 0.20 0.67 0.25
CA MET A 201 1.42 -0.09 0.47
C MET A 201 1.67 -0.94 -0.77
N GLY A 202 2.91 -1.18 -1.12
CA GLY A 202 3.19 -2.10 -2.22
C GLY A 202 4.65 -2.48 -2.34
N SER A 203 4.91 -3.61 -2.98
CA SER A 203 6.27 -4.11 -3.22
C SER A 203 6.55 -4.18 -4.71
N SER A 204 7.80 -3.82 -5.12
CA SER A 204 8.22 -3.92 -6.51
C SER A 204 7.27 -3.18 -7.46
N SER A 205 6.67 -3.84 -8.44
CA SER A 205 5.63 -3.27 -9.31
C SER A 205 4.42 -2.71 -8.55
N GLY A 206 4.03 -3.33 -7.42
CA GLY A 206 3.03 -2.78 -6.51
C GLY A 206 3.54 -1.55 -5.77
N GLY A 207 4.83 -1.51 -5.42
CA GLY A 207 5.51 -0.35 -4.85
C GLY A 207 5.52 0.84 -5.81
N PHE A 208 5.84 0.59 -7.08
CA PHE A 208 5.72 1.58 -8.16
C PHE A 208 4.29 2.12 -8.27
N ALA A 209 3.29 1.23 -8.30
CA ALA A 209 1.88 1.64 -8.40
C ALA A 209 1.42 2.45 -7.17
N ALA A 210 1.85 2.08 -5.96
CA ALA A 210 1.57 2.80 -4.72
C ALA A 210 2.19 4.21 -4.72
N LEU A 211 3.49 4.32 -5.06
CA LEU A 211 4.21 5.59 -5.20
C LEU A 211 3.49 6.52 -6.19
N LYS A 212 3.20 6.00 -7.37
CA LYS A 212 2.52 6.75 -8.41
C LYS A 212 1.12 7.19 -8.00
N ALA A 213 0.32 6.31 -7.37
CA ALA A 213 -1.05 6.63 -6.97
C ALA A 213 -1.10 7.84 -6.03
N VAL A 214 -0.22 7.89 -5.03
CA VAL A 214 -0.17 8.99 -4.06
C VAL A 214 0.32 10.28 -4.70
N LEU A 215 1.33 10.22 -5.57
CA LEU A 215 1.84 11.41 -6.27
C LEU A 215 0.87 11.97 -7.31
N LYS A 216 0.11 11.10 -7.97
CA LYS A 216 -0.85 11.47 -9.01
C LYS A 216 -2.16 12.01 -8.44
N GLU A 217 -2.61 11.44 -7.31
CA GLU A 217 -3.89 11.79 -6.68
C GLU A 217 -3.70 12.21 -5.20
N PRO A 218 -2.85 13.23 -4.91
CA PRO A 218 -2.54 13.65 -3.55
C PRO A 218 -3.73 14.23 -2.79
N GLN A 219 -4.82 14.59 -3.49
CA GLN A 219 -6.10 15.01 -2.90
C GLN A 219 -6.92 13.83 -2.34
N ARG A 220 -6.57 12.60 -2.68
CA ARG A 220 -7.33 11.39 -2.30
C ARG A 220 -6.55 10.48 -1.37
N PHE A 221 -5.21 10.49 -1.49
CA PHE A 221 -4.32 9.60 -0.74
C PHE A 221 -3.24 10.42 -0.04
N LYS A 222 -2.95 10.09 1.21
CA LYS A 222 -2.01 10.85 2.03
C LYS A 222 -0.63 10.24 2.11
N ALA A 223 -0.56 8.91 2.17
CA ALA A 223 0.70 8.21 2.42
C ALA A 223 0.87 6.96 1.57
N ALA A 224 2.11 6.54 1.38
CA ALA A 224 2.44 5.22 0.85
C ALA A 224 3.63 4.59 1.58
N ILE A 225 3.58 3.26 1.76
CA ILE A 225 4.74 2.42 2.05
C ILE A 225 5.18 1.80 0.73
N VAL A 226 6.44 2.00 0.37
CA VAL A 226 6.97 1.77 -0.97
C VAL A 226 8.19 0.85 -0.87
N ASN A 227 7.97 -0.44 -1.09
CA ASN A 227 8.95 -1.49 -0.86
C ASN A 227 9.65 -1.88 -2.16
N GLY A 228 10.95 -1.61 -2.27
CA GLY A 228 11.78 -1.93 -3.43
C GLY A 228 11.18 -1.49 -4.77
N PRO A 229 10.71 -0.25 -4.94
CA PRO A 229 10.00 0.15 -6.15
C PRO A 229 10.94 0.47 -7.30
N ASP A 230 10.45 0.31 -8.51
CA ASP A 230 10.91 1.11 -9.62
C ASP A 230 10.47 2.57 -9.43
N THR A 231 11.28 3.54 -9.87
CA THR A 231 10.97 4.96 -9.80
C THR A 231 10.61 5.57 -11.15
N ALA A 232 10.51 4.73 -12.17
CA ALA A 232 10.12 5.06 -13.53
C ALA A 232 9.24 3.96 -14.12
N PRO A 233 8.36 4.28 -15.08
CA PRO A 233 7.62 3.28 -15.83
C PRO A 233 8.55 2.29 -16.54
N ASP A 234 8.20 1.00 -16.53
CA ASP A 234 9.01 -0.04 -17.16
C ASP A 234 8.18 -1.03 -18.00
N SER A 235 6.85 -0.88 -18.02
CA SER A 235 5.99 -1.74 -18.81
C SER A 235 6.28 -1.63 -20.32
N PRO A 236 6.49 -2.74 -21.02
CA PRO A 236 6.64 -2.71 -22.48
C PRO A 236 5.36 -2.27 -23.22
N LEU A 237 4.22 -2.22 -22.51
CA LEU A 237 2.94 -1.78 -23.06
C LEU A 237 2.89 -0.27 -23.35
N TRP A 238 3.85 0.51 -22.82
CA TRP A 238 3.98 1.94 -23.13
C TRP A 238 4.48 2.23 -24.53
N LYS A 239 4.94 1.20 -25.26
CA LYS A 239 5.42 1.39 -26.64
C LYS A 239 4.38 2.11 -27.51
N GLY A 240 4.76 3.27 -28.03
CA GLY A 240 3.87 4.13 -28.83
C GLY A 240 3.04 5.14 -28.03
N HIS A 241 3.18 5.18 -26.71
CA HIS A 241 2.41 6.06 -25.81
C HIS A 241 3.31 6.91 -24.88
N PRO A 242 4.33 7.62 -25.40
CA PRO A 242 5.32 8.31 -24.57
C PRO A 242 4.74 9.46 -23.73
N ALA A 243 3.67 10.08 -24.18
CA ALA A 243 3.01 11.17 -23.45
C ALA A 243 2.25 10.62 -22.22
N GLU A 244 1.54 9.53 -22.39
CA GLU A 244 0.82 8.85 -21.32
C GLU A 244 1.79 8.16 -20.35
N GLU A 245 2.89 7.59 -20.84
CA GLU A 245 3.98 7.07 -20.04
C GLU A 245 4.56 8.15 -19.12
N LEU A 246 4.91 9.32 -19.67
CA LEU A 246 5.42 10.47 -18.93
C LEU A 246 4.41 10.94 -17.87
N ALA A 247 3.12 10.97 -18.20
CA ALA A 247 2.04 11.35 -17.27
C ALA A 247 1.84 10.32 -16.11
N ASN A 248 2.51 9.17 -16.19
CA ASN A 248 2.54 8.13 -15.17
C ASN A 248 3.95 7.89 -14.58
N ASP A 249 4.94 8.70 -14.93
CA ASP A 249 6.29 8.65 -14.34
C ASP A 249 6.30 9.31 -12.96
N PRO A 250 6.60 8.59 -11.87
CA PRO A 250 6.67 9.14 -10.52
C PRO A 250 7.60 10.35 -10.40
N ARG A 251 8.69 10.41 -11.15
CA ARG A 251 9.64 11.54 -11.14
C ARG A 251 9.03 12.78 -11.77
N HIS A 252 8.23 12.61 -12.83
CA HIS A 252 7.49 13.70 -13.46
C HIS A 252 6.38 14.20 -12.53
N LEU A 253 5.62 13.29 -11.92
CA LEU A 253 4.55 13.61 -10.97
C LEU A 253 5.09 14.32 -9.73
N ALA A 254 6.22 13.88 -9.18
CA ALA A 254 6.87 14.52 -8.05
C ALA A 254 7.32 15.96 -8.38
N ARG A 255 7.99 16.17 -9.54
CA ARG A 255 8.34 17.52 -10.01
C ARG A 255 7.12 18.42 -10.14
N GLN A 256 6.04 17.92 -10.72
CA GLN A 256 4.80 18.69 -10.84
C GLN A 256 4.18 19.03 -9.49
N LEU A 257 4.17 18.09 -8.54
CA LEU A 257 3.62 18.32 -7.20
C LEU A 257 4.44 19.38 -6.44
N VAL A 258 5.76 19.30 -6.51
CA VAL A 258 6.65 20.30 -5.91
C VAL A 258 6.46 21.68 -6.56
N ALA A 259 6.40 21.75 -7.89
CA ALA A 259 6.31 23.02 -8.62
C ALA A 259 4.96 23.75 -8.41
N ARG A 260 3.86 22.99 -8.31
CA ARG A 260 2.51 23.59 -8.12
C ARG A 260 2.19 23.92 -6.67
N GLY A 261 2.94 23.33 -5.72
CA GLY A 261 2.48 23.22 -4.35
C GLY A 261 1.20 22.36 -4.28
N GLY A 262 1.02 21.60 -3.26
CA GLY A 262 -0.15 20.73 -3.14
C GLY A 262 -0.28 20.17 -1.73
N PRO A 263 -1.22 19.27 -1.51
CA PRO A 263 -1.32 18.59 -0.24
C PRO A 263 -0.04 17.81 0.07
N GLN A 264 0.38 17.87 1.32
CA GLN A 264 1.55 17.12 1.78
C GLN A 264 1.29 15.62 1.64
N VAL A 265 2.25 14.89 1.07
CA VAL A 265 2.24 13.44 0.95
C VAL A 265 3.43 12.83 1.67
N TYR A 266 3.26 11.61 2.17
CA TYR A 266 4.21 10.93 3.04
C TYR A 266 4.58 9.57 2.44
N LEU A 267 5.87 9.36 2.18
CA LEU A 267 6.40 8.19 1.48
C LEU A 267 7.43 7.49 2.37
N ALA A 268 7.09 6.31 2.88
CA ALA A 268 8.02 5.45 3.60
C ALA A 268 8.62 4.43 2.61
N PHE A 269 9.89 4.57 2.30
CA PHE A 269 10.61 3.63 1.45
C PHE A 269 11.25 2.53 2.29
N GLU A 270 11.12 1.29 1.86
CA GLU A 270 11.84 0.14 2.40
C GLU A 270 12.68 -0.49 1.30
N LEU A 271 13.96 -0.69 1.56
CA LEU A 271 14.91 -1.26 0.61
C LEU A 271 15.84 -2.24 1.30
N GLY A 272 16.05 -3.39 0.69
CA GLY A 272 17.21 -4.21 1.02
C GLY A 272 18.49 -3.57 0.48
N SER A 273 19.55 -3.54 1.28
CA SER A 273 20.80 -2.87 0.88
C SER A 273 21.50 -3.49 -0.34
N LYS A 274 21.09 -4.70 -0.73
CA LYS A 274 21.60 -5.43 -1.91
C LYS A 274 20.71 -5.31 -3.14
N GLU A 275 19.67 -4.48 -3.10
CA GLU A 275 18.79 -4.28 -4.25
C GLU A 275 19.38 -3.34 -5.30
N ASP A 276 19.20 -3.68 -6.57
CA ASP A 276 19.63 -2.83 -7.70
C ASP A 276 18.88 -1.48 -7.73
N ALA A 277 17.68 -1.41 -7.14
CA ALA A 277 16.87 -0.20 -7.07
C ALA A 277 17.42 0.86 -6.10
N VAL A 278 18.32 0.52 -5.19
CA VAL A 278 18.82 1.42 -4.14
C VAL A 278 19.32 2.77 -4.68
N PRO A 279 20.19 2.83 -5.72
CA PRO A 279 20.67 4.11 -6.25
C PRO A 279 19.54 4.97 -6.85
N ASP A 280 18.58 4.36 -7.52
CA ASP A 280 17.48 5.07 -8.17
C ASP A 280 16.49 5.65 -7.15
N VAL A 281 16.18 4.90 -6.11
CA VAL A 281 15.33 5.37 -5.00
C VAL A 281 16.04 6.48 -4.21
N LYS A 282 17.32 6.33 -3.89
CA LYS A 282 18.09 7.39 -3.20
C LYS A 282 18.14 8.68 -4.04
N ARG A 283 18.28 8.57 -5.37
CA ARG A 283 18.18 9.73 -6.28
C ARG A 283 16.79 10.35 -6.29
N PHE A 284 15.74 9.52 -6.27
CA PHE A 284 14.37 10.02 -6.17
C PHE A 284 14.14 10.80 -4.86
N ILE A 285 14.56 10.23 -3.74
CA ILE A 285 14.45 10.88 -2.42
C ILE A 285 15.19 12.22 -2.39
N SER A 286 16.46 12.23 -2.77
CA SER A 286 17.30 13.45 -2.74
C SER A 286 16.84 14.52 -3.72
N GLY A 287 16.23 14.12 -4.85
CA GLY A 287 15.82 15.04 -5.92
C GLY A 287 14.43 15.65 -5.72
N TYR A 288 13.53 14.98 -5.00
CA TYR A 288 12.11 15.38 -5.00
C TYR A 288 11.48 15.47 -3.62
N THR A 289 12.12 14.99 -2.56
CA THR A 289 11.49 14.90 -1.24
C THR A 289 12.21 15.75 -0.20
N ASN A 290 11.53 15.99 0.94
CA ASN A 290 12.08 16.65 2.14
C ASN A 290 12.67 18.06 1.90
N GLY A 291 12.32 18.74 0.80
CA GLY A 291 12.62 20.15 0.61
C GLY A 291 11.95 20.99 1.71
N ALA A 292 12.60 22.05 2.18
CA ALA A 292 12.19 22.84 3.35
C ALA A 292 10.74 23.34 3.32
N ARG A 293 10.12 23.45 2.16
CA ARG A 293 8.71 23.83 1.96
C ARG A 293 8.01 22.92 0.94
N GLY A 294 8.62 21.77 0.62
CA GLY A 294 8.07 20.86 -0.38
C GLY A 294 6.90 20.05 0.18
N PRO A 295 5.95 19.65 -0.67
CA PRO A 295 4.79 18.86 -0.27
C PRO A 295 5.09 17.36 -0.11
N ILE A 296 6.28 16.89 -0.47
CA ILE A 296 6.65 15.47 -0.43
C ILE A 296 7.60 15.22 0.72
N HIS A 297 7.15 14.46 1.71
CA HIS A 297 7.93 14.01 2.85
C HIS A 297 8.26 12.54 2.69
N SER A 298 9.49 12.15 3.00
CA SER A 298 9.89 10.75 2.94
C SER A 298 10.81 10.34 4.07
N THR A 299 10.80 9.05 4.34
CA THR A 299 11.80 8.35 5.14
C THR A 299 12.29 7.13 4.38
N LEU A 300 13.49 6.67 4.69
CA LEU A 300 14.08 5.46 4.10
C LEU A 300 14.47 4.50 5.22
N PHE A 301 13.89 3.31 5.17
CA PHE A 301 14.25 2.16 5.99
C PHE A 301 15.09 1.21 5.15
N GLU A 302 16.41 1.34 5.24
CA GLU A 302 17.35 0.44 4.58
C GLU A 302 17.56 -0.81 5.45
N ILE A 303 17.39 -1.98 4.85
CA ILE A 303 17.49 -3.27 5.53
C ILE A 303 18.84 -3.87 5.22
N PRO A 304 19.76 -3.95 6.23
CA PRO A 304 21.09 -4.50 6.01
C PRO A 304 21.03 -5.92 5.42
N ASP A 305 21.89 -6.18 4.44
CA ASP A 305 21.98 -7.45 3.70
C ASP A 305 20.68 -7.93 3.05
N GLY A 306 19.64 -7.10 3.05
CA GLY A 306 18.37 -7.39 2.43
C GLY A 306 18.46 -7.48 0.91
N VAL A 307 17.68 -8.39 0.34
CA VAL A 307 17.49 -8.59 -1.10
C VAL A 307 16.05 -8.22 -1.47
N HIS A 308 15.77 -8.13 -2.76
CA HIS A 308 14.45 -7.81 -3.29
C HIS A 308 13.42 -8.92 -3.00
N SER A 309 12.78 -8.88 -1.83
CA SER A 309 11.78 -9.87 -1.42
C SER A 309 10.81 -9.35 -0.36
N GLY A 310 9.59 -9.88 -0.31
CA GLY A 310 8.61 -9.59 0.73
C GLY A 310 9.11 -9.94 2.14
N HIS A 311 9.89 -11.01 2.29
CA HIS A 311 10.52 -11.40 3.56
C HIS A 311 11.58 -10.38 4.04
N THR A 312 12.21 -9.65 3.13
CA THR A 312 13.07 -8.53 3.48
C THR A 312 12.23 -7.38 4.03
N TYR A 313 11.21 -6.96 3.32
CA TYR A 313 10.43 -5.76 3.65
C TYR A 313 9.65 -5.92 4.96
N ILE A 314 9.09 -7.11 5.22
CA ILE A 314 8.32 -7.33 6.45
C ILE A 314 9.14 -7.02 7.73
N LYS A 315 10.48 -7.07 7.67
CA LYS A 315 11.37 -6.80 8.81
C LYS A 315 11.31 -5.36 9.31
N ARG A 316 11.00 -4.40 8.45
CA ARG A 316 10.88 -2.97 8.81
C ARG A 316 9.45 -2.45 8.65
N MET A 317 8.49 -3.33 8.35
CA MET A 317 7.08 -2.96 8.13
C MET A 317 6.45 -2.28 9.35
N ALA A 318 6.83 -2.67 10.56
CA ALA A 318 6.35 -2.02 11.78
C ALA A 318 6.78 -0.54 11.86
N ASP A 319 8.03 -0.23 11.45
CA ASP A 319 8.57 1.12 11.44
C ASP A 319 7.86 1.98 10.38
N SER A 320 7.70 1.44 9.19
CA SER A 320 7.03 2.15 8.08
C SER A 320 5.56 2.42 8.38
N LEU A 321 4.86 1.43 8.93
CA LEU A 321 3.47 1.57 9.38
C LEU A 321 3.34 2.57 10.52
N HIS A 322 4.27 2.56 11.48
CA HIS A 322 4.32 3.57 12.53
C HIS A 322 4.47 4.96 11.95
N TRP A 323 5.46 5.17 11.09
CA TRP A 323 5.78 6.47 10.52
C TRP A 323 4.60 7.07 9.72
N ILE A 324 3.92 6.27 8.87
CA ILE A 324 2.73 6.76 8.17
C ILE A 324 1.56 6.97 9.14
N SER A 325 1.42 6.15 10.17
CA SER A 325 0.34 6.26 11.17
C SER A 325 0.39 7.60 11.90
N GLU A 326 1.58 8.13 12.18
CA GLU A 326 1.75 9.45 12.79
C GLU A 326 1.22 10.59 11.90
N GLN A 327 1.03 10.34 10.62
CA GLN A 327 0.55 11.34 9.64
C GLN A 327 -0.92 11.16 9.29
N MET A 328 -1.55 10.08 9.73
CA MET A 328 -2.89 9.68 9.30
C MET A 328 -3.93 9.79 10.43
N GLN A 329 -5.19 9.71 10.05
CA GLN A 329 -6.32 9.75 10.97
C GLN A 329 -6.67 8.36 11.48
N GLY A 330 -6.58 8.17 12.80
CA GLY A 330 -7.04 6.97 13.49
C GLY A 330 -8.53 7.00 13.87
N PRO A 331 -9.10 5.87 14.29
CA PRO A 331 -10.48 5.83 14.76
C PRO A 331 -10.65 6.59 16.07
N VAL A 332 -11.83 7.22 16.22
CA VAL A 332 -12.19 8.01 17.40
C VAL A 332 -13.17 7.22 18.25
N ALA A 333 -12.78 6.95 19.49
CA ALA A 333 -13.67 6.29 20.45
C ALA A 333 -14.83 7.22 20.84
N ALA A 334 -16.00 6.63 21.06
CA ALA A 334 -17.10 7.35 21.70
C ALA A 334 -16.69 7.70 23.14
N PRO A 335 -17.16 8.85 23.68
CA PRO A 335 -16.94 9.18 25.08
C PRO A 335 -17.44 8.04 25.97
N SER A 336 -16.68 7.72 27.02
CA SER A 336 -17.16 6.83 28.08
C SER A 336 -18.40 7.47 28.72
N VAL A 337 -19.49 6.73 28.78
CA VAL A 337 -20.70 7.14 29.52
C VAL A 337 -20.49 6.87 30.98
#